data_0ef333bafd51b1744e008ce21f47ffc8
#
_entry.id   0ef333bafd51b1744e008ce21f47ffc8
#
_cell.length_a   1.000
_cell.length_b   1.000
_cell.length_c   1.000
_cell.angle_alpha   90.00
_cell.angle_beta   90.00
_cell.angle_gamma   90.00
#
_symmetry.space_group_name_H-M   'P 1'
#
loop_
_entity.id
_entity.type
_entity.pdbx_description
1 polymer ?
#
loop_
_entity_poly.entity_id
_entity_poly.type
_entity_poly.pdbx_seq_one_letter_code
_entity_poly.pdbx_strand_id
1 'polypeptide(L)'
;FESVLNALRSYVFSHTTSRIDVELGSRLFRHLVQLPLAYFQARRVGDSVARVRELENIRSFLTGNALTVVLDVFFCGVFIAVMFFYSATLTLIVLASIPLYLAVRLFIVPVLRRRLDEKFARGAENQAMLVETVTGIQTVKASALEPKFGRRWDNQLAAYVSASFKTQNVAALGHESISLIGKLVNAATLW
;
A
#
# COMPACT_ATOMS: atom_id res chain seq x y z
N PHE A 1 10.62 19.16 21.42
CA PHE A 1 11.89 18.46 21.24
C PHE A 1 11.72 17.27 20.28
N GLU A 2 10.72 16.44 20.49
CA GLU A 2 10.41 15.25 19.67
C GLU A 2 10.12 15.60 18.19
N SER A 3 9.35 16.66 17.94
CA SER A 3 9.04 17.14 16.58
C SER A 3 10.27 17.59 15.81
N VAL A 4 11.23 18.23 16.48
CA VAL A 4 12.49 18.68 15.88
C VAL A 4 13.38 17.47 15.55
N LEU A 5 13.48 16.50 16.46
CA LEU A 5 14.22 15.26 16.22
C LEU A 5 13.63 14.46 15.07
N ASN A 6 12.31 14.34 14.98
CA ASN A 6 11.63 13.66 13.89
C ASN A 6 11.84 14.38 12.54
N ALA A 7 11.80 15.72 12.54
CA ALA A 7 12.09 16.50 11.34
C ALA A 7 13.55 16.33 10.89
N LEU A 8 14.50 16.37 11.83
CA LEU A 8 15.92 16.17 11.53
C LEU A 8 16.20 14.77 11.02
N ARG A 9 15.63 13.75 11.67
CA ARG A 9 15.69 12.35 11.23
C ARG A 9 15.15 12.20 9.81
N SER A 10 13.96 12.74 9.54
CA SER A 10 13.33 12.68 8.23
C SER A 10 14.16 13.38 7.16
N TYR A 11 14.75 14.54 7.47
CA TYR A 11 15.61 15.28 6.55
C TYR A 11 16.89 14.54 6.21
N VAL A 12 17.63 14.06 7.23
CA VAL A 12 18.88 13.30 7.04
C VAL A 12 18.62 12.02 6.26
N PHE A 13 17.51 11.31 6.59
CA PHE A 13 17.13 10.09 5.93
C PHE A 13 16.75 10.33 4.46
N SER A 14 15.90 11.32 4.18
CA SER A 14 15.51 11.69 2.82
C SER A 14 16.71 12.13 1.97
N HIS A 15 17.62 12.93 2.54
CA HIS A 15 18.82 13.39 1.84
C HIS A 15 19.75 12.21 1.49
N THR A 16 19.99 11.31 2.45
CA THR A 16 20.85 10.15 2.25
C THR A 16 20.25 9.18 1.22
N THR A 17 18.96 8.91 1.31
CA THR A 17 18.22 8.07 0.36
C THR A 17 18.28 8.64 -1.04
N SER A 18 18.01 9.94 -1.21
CA SER A 18 18.07 10.61 -2.52
C SER A 18 19.47 10.54 -3.14
N ARG A 19 20.52 10.66 -2.35
CA ARG A 19 21.91 10.54 -2.84
C ARG A 19 22.24 9.13 -3.31
N ILE A 20 21.82 8.13 -2.55
CA ILE A 20 21.94 6.71 -2.93
C ILE A 20 21.17 6.44 -4.21
N ASP A 21 19.96 6.98 -4.34
CA ASP A 21 19.11 6.85 -5.50
C ASP A 21 19.79 7.37 -6.79
N VAL A 22 20.36 8.55 -6.73
CA VAL A 22 21.05 9.13 -7.89
C VAL A 22 22.28 8.28 -8.26
N GLU A 23 23.05 7.86 -7.28
CA GLU A 23 24.27 7.08 -7.55
C GLU A 23 23.96 5.68 -8.09
N LEU A 24 22.98 4.97 -7.51
CA LEU A 24 22.55 3.67 -8.01
C LEU A 24 21.94 3.76 -9.41
N GLY A 25 21.04 4.74 -9.64
CA GLY A 25 20.43 4.98 -10.95
C GLY A 25 21.45 5.27 -12.03
N SER A 26 22.45 6.12 -11.72
CA SER A 26 23.52 6.46 -12.65
C SER A 26 24.43 5.25 -12.95
N ARG A 27 24.78 4.44 -11.93
CA ARG A 27 25.57 3.21 -12.13
C ARG A 27 24.82 2.18 -12.95
N LEU A 28 23.51 2.00 -12.66
CA LEU A 28 22.66 1.08 -13.41
C LEU A 28 22.54 1.47 -14.87
N PHE A 29 22.31 2.76 -15.15
CA PHE A 29 22.21 3.26 -16.52
C PHE A 29 23.54 3.08 -17.28
N ARG A 30 24.67 3.43 -16.66
CA ARG A 30 25.99 3.21 -17.26
C ARG A 30 26.25 1.73 -17.55
N HIS A 31 25.92 0.85 -16.62
CA HIS A 31 26.07 -0.58 -16.82
C HIS A 31 25.20 -1.08 -17.98
N LEU A 32 23.96 -0.64 -18.06
CA LEU A 32 23.05 -1.00 -19.14
C LEU A 32 23.60 -0.58 -20.52
N VAL A 33 24.09 0.65 -20.63
CA VAL A 33 24.65 1.19 -21.90
C VAL A 33 25.96 0.50 -22.29
N GLN A 34 26.72 -0.03 -21.34
CA GLN A 34 27.96 -0.76 -21.59
C GLN A 34 27.74 -2.23 -21.98
N LEU A 35 26.51 -2.74 -21.94
CA LEU A 35 26.21 -4.11 -22.36
C LEU A 35 26.42 -4.26 -23.88
N PRO A 36 26.95 -5.39 -24.34
CA PRO A 36 27.19 -5.64 -25.75
C PRO A 36 25.88 -5.68 -26.55
N LEU A 37 25.96 -5.28 -27.83
CA LEU A 37 24.81 -5.22 -28.72
C LEU A 37 24.04 -6.55 -28.83
N ALA A 38 24.74 -7.68 -28.70
CA ALA A 38 24.18 -9.02 -28.72
C ALA A 38 23.14 -9.23 -27.59
N TYR A 39 23.29 -8.57 -26.44
CA TYR A 39 22.33 -8.62 -25.35
C TYR A 39 20.98 -8.00 -25.75
N PHE A 40 21.01 -6.88 -26.47
CA PHE A 40 19.82 -6.17 -26.91
C PHE A 40 19.15 -6.85 -28.12
N GLN A 41 19.93 -7.50 -28.97
CA GLN A 41 19.39 -8.27 -30.12
C GLN A 41 18.72 -9.57 -29.72
N ALA A 42 19.16 -10.22 -28.63
CA ALA A 42 18.59 -11.45 -28.14
C ALA A 42 17.27 -11.26 -27.34
N ARG A 43 16.87 -10.04 -27.04
CA ARG A 43 15.70 -9.73 -26.18
C ARG A 43 14.86 -8.59 -26.75
N ARG A 44 13.58 -8.60 -26.47
CA ARG A 44 12.68 -7.48 -26.79
C ARG A 44 13.03 -6.26 -25.94
N VAL A 45 13.06 -5.10 -26.53
CA VAL A 45 13.36 -3.83 -25.84
C VAL A 45 12.47 -3.64 -24.60
N GLY A 46 11.19 -4.06 -24.68
CA GLY A 46 10.24 -4.02 -23.57
C GLY A 46 10.66 -4.82 -22.33
N ASP A 47 11.32 -5.98 -22.51
CA ASP A 47 11.79 -6.81 -21.41
C ASP A 47 12.95 -6.14 -20.65
N SER A 48 13.80 -5.42 -21.37
CA SER A 48 14.91 -4.68 -20.76
C SER A 48 14.41 -3.48 -19.94
N VAL A 49 13.39 -2.78 -20.45
CA VAL A 49 12.73 -1.66 -19.73
C VAL A 49 11.98 -2.17 -18.50
N ALA A 50 11.28 -3.32 -18.60
CA ALA A 50 10.59 -3.93 -17.47
C ALA A 50 11.56 -4.29 -16.34
N ARG A 51 12.73 -4.86 -16.65
CA ARG A 51 13.77 -5.19 -15.65
C ARG A 51 14.38 -3.96 -14.99
N VAL A 52 14.58 -2.87 -15.73
CA VAL A 52 15.02 -1.60 -15.15
C VAL A 52 13.96 -1.08 -14.16
N ARG A 53 12.68 -1.20 -14.49
CA ARG A 53 11.57 -0.82 -13.59
C ARG A 53 11.48 -1.73 -12.36
N GLU A 54 11.71 -3.03 -12.50
CA GLU A 54 11.77 -3.97 -11.35
C GLU A 54 12.94 -3.63 -10.42
N LEU A 55 14.12 -3.30 -10.95
CA LEU A 55 15.25 -2.83 -10.15
C LEU A 55 14.95 -1.50 -9.44
N GLU A 56 14.21 -0.60 -10.08
CA GLU A 56 13.71 0.63 -9.46
C GLU A 56 12.80 0.35 -8.26
N ASN A 57 11.90 -0.64 -8.39
CA ASN A 57 11.01 -1.06 -7.30
C ASN A 57 11.80 -1.69 -6.13
N ILE A 58 12.78 -2.54 -6.43
CA ILE A 58 13.67 -3.14 -5.41
C ILE A 58 14.48 -2.05 -4.72
N ARG A 59 15.01 -1.10 -5.49
CA ARG A 59 15.76 0.04 -4.96
C ARG A 59 14.88 0.88 -4.01
N SER A 60 13.70 1.29 -4.45
CA SER A 60 12.76 2.08 -3.63
C SER A 60 12.32 1.34 -2.37
N PHE A 61 12.19 0.02 -2.43
CA PHE A 61 11.91 -0.81 -1.27
C PHE A 61 13.09 -0.80 -0.28
N LEU A 62 14.31 -1.00 -0.76
CA LEU A 62 15.51 -1.04 0.09
C LEU A 62 15.85 0.31 0.71
N THR A 63 15.70 1.40 -0.04
CA THR A 63 16.01 2.76 0.44
C THR A 63 14.90 3.40 1.26
N GLY A 64 13.66 2.96 1.12
CA GLY A 64 12.49 3.52 1.82
C GLY A 64 12.06 2.68 3.02
N ASN A 65 11.22 1.70 2.75
CA ASN A 65 10.48 1.00 3.81
C ASN A 65 11.31 -0.03 4.58
N ALA A 66 12.25 -0.72 3.93
CA ALA A 66 12.95 -1.83 4.57
C ALA A 66 13.83 -1.36 5.72
N LEU A 67 14.59 -0.27 5.52
CA LEU A 67 15.46 0.27 6.57
C LEU A 67 14.65 0.83 7.75
N THR A 68 13.53 1.50 7.47
CA THR A 68 12.63 2.00 8.53
C THR A 68 12.08 0.83 9.35
N VAL A 69 11.61 -0.24 8.71
CA VAL A 69 11.09 -1.43 9.40
C VAL A 69 12.16 -2.08 10.28
N VAL A 70 13.40 -2.21 9.79
CA VAL A 70 14.51 -2.78 10.58
C VAL A 70 14.79 -1.90 11.82
N LEU A 71 14.85 -0.59 11.64
CA LEU A 71 15.03 0.35 12.76
C LEU A 71 13.87 0.29 13.75
N ASP A 72 12.63 0.24 13.28
CA ASP A 72 11.45 0.18 14.13
C ASP A 72 11.41 -1.12 14.94
N VAL A 73 11.76 -2.26 14.33
CA VAL A 73 11.88 -3.55 15.05
C VAL A 73 12.98 -3.50 16.10
N PHE A 74 14.13 -2.93 15.75
CA PHE A 74 15.25 -2.78 16.71
C PHE A 74 14.85 -1.90 17.90
N PHE A 75 14.29 -0.73 17.65
CA PHE A 75 13.85 0.18 18.71
C PHE A 75 12.69 -0.40 19.53
N CYS A 76 11.78 -1.13 18.91
CA CYS A 76 10.72 -1.84 19.61
C CYS A 76 11.31 -2.84 20.62
N GLY A 77 12.33 -3.60 20.23
CA GLY A 77 13.04 -4.49 21.16
C GLY A 77 13.71 -3.74 22.31
N VAL A 78 14.38 -2.62 22.03
CA VAL A 78 15.00 -1.76 23.06
C VAL A 78 13.94 -1.21 24.01
N PHE A 79 12.82 -0.70 23.51
CA PHE A 79 11.73 -0.17 24.36
C PHE A 79 11.10 -1.26 25.24
N ILE A 80 10.88 -2.46 24.71
CA ILE A 80 10.37 -3.58 25.50
C ILE A 80 11.36 -3.97 26.61
N ALA A 81 12.67 -4.00 26.31
CA ALA A 81 13.69 -4.28 27.30
C ALA A 81 13.72 -3.22 28.40
N VAL A 82 13.69 -1.94 28.05
CA VAL A 82 13.63 -0.83 29.01
C VAL A 82 12.38 -0.91 29.88
N MET A 83 11.21 -1.12 29.26
CA MET A 83 9.95 -1.30 30.00
C MET A 83 10.01 -2.47 30.98
N PHE A 84 10.64 -3.57 30.61
CA PHE A 84 10.81 -4.73 31.50
C PHE A 84 11.61 -4.39 32.75
N PHE A 85 12.63 -3.57 32.64
CA PHE A 85 13.41 -3.09 33.79
C PHE A 85 12.61 -2.14 34.72
N TYR A 86 11.68 -1.35 34.15
CA TYR A 86 10.86 -0.44 34.94
C TYR A 86 9.66 -1.16 35.61
N SER A 87 8.96 -2.01 34.86
CA SER A 87 7.79 -2.74 35.37
C SER A 87 7.50 -3.97 34.50
N ALA A 88 7.66 -5.15 35.09
CA ALA A 88 7.32 -6.41 34.44
C ALA A 88 5.81 -6.50 34.12
N THR A 89 4.95 -5.92 35.00
CA THR A 89 3.49 -5.94 34.81
C THR A 89 3.08 -5.13 33.58
N LEU A 90 3.60 -3.92 33.40
CA LEU A 90 3.32 -3.09 32.23
C LEU A 90 3.81 -3.76 30.93
N THR A 91 4.98 -4.37 30.97
CA THR A 91 5.52 -5.11 29.82
C THR A 91 4.64 -6.30 29.45
N LEU A 92 4.10 -7.01 30.41
CA LEU A 92 3.21 -8.15 30.17
C LEU A 92 1.88 -7.71 29.54
N ILE A 93 1.30 -6.57 29.97
CA ILE A 93 0.10 -5.98 29.37
C ILE A 93 0.35 -5.65 27.88
N VAL A 94 1.47 -4.99 27.59
CA VAL A 94 1.84 -4.62 26.21
C VAL A 94 2.10 -5.87 25.35
N LEU A 95 2.83 -6.86 25.87
CA LEU A 95 3.08 -8.12 25.17
C LEU A 95 1.80 -8.90 24.91
N ALA A 96 0.85 -8.91 25.87
CA ALA A 96 -0.45 -9.56 25.70
C ALA A 96 -1.34 -8.88 24.64
N SER A 97 -1.11 -7.61 24.34
CA SER A 97 -1.83 -6.91 23.28
C SER A 97 -1.38 -7.32 21.86
N ILE A 98 -0.13 -7.76 21.70
CA ILE A 98 0.42 -8.13 20.38
C ILE A 98 -0.36 -9.28 19.71
N PRO A 99 -0.63 -10.43 20.36
CA PRO A 99 -1.42 -11.49 19.76
C PRO A 99 -2.86 -11.05 19.44
N LEU A 100 -3.42 -10.11 20.21
CA LEU A 100 -4.75 -9.58 19.95
C LEU A 100 -4.78 -8.72 18.67
N TYR A 101 -3.78 -7.85 18.48
CA TYR A 101 -3.60 -7.10 17.22
C TYR A 101 -3.37 -8.04 16.04
N LEU A 102 -2.57 -9.08 16.23
CA LEU A 102 -2.27 -10.06 15.18
C LEU A 102 -3.54 -10.83 14.79
N ALA A 103 -4.36 -11.25 15.75
CA ALA A 103 -5.63 -11.93 15.50
C ALA A 103 -6.57 -11.05 14.66
N VAL A 104 -6.78 -9.79 15.06
CA VAL A 104 -7.60 -8.84 14.29
C VAL A 104 -7.09 -8.70 12.85
N ARG A 105 -5.77 -8.57 12.68
CA ARG A 105 -5.15 -8.43 11.35
C ARG A 105 -5.34 -9.68 10.50
N LEU A 106 -5.15 -10.87 11.07
CA LEU A 106 -5.30 -12.14 10.35
C LEU A 106 -6.74 -12.38 9.88
N PHE A 107 -7.75 -11.91 10.63
CA PHE A 107 -9.15 -12.05 10.23
C PHE A 107 -9.58 -10.96 9.24
N ILE A 108 -9.19 -9.71 9.45
CA ILE A 108 -9.69 -8.58 8.65
C ILE A 108 -8.98 -8.48 7.28
N VAL A 109 -7.66 -8.68 7.23
CA VAL A 109 -6.90 -8.48 5.98
C VAL A 109 -7.38 -9.38 4.83
N PRO A 110 -7.63 -10.69 5.00
CA PRO A 110 -8.08 -11.52 3.88
C PRO A 110 -9.49 -11.13 3.41
N VAL A 111 -10.38 -10.74 4.33
CA VAL A 111 -11.72 -10.25 3.96
C VAL A 111 -11.63 -8.93 3.21
N LEU A 112 -10.82 -8.00 3.69
CA LEU A 112 -10.61 -6.70 3.05
C LEU A 112 -10.01 -6.85 1.64
N ARG A 113 -9.02 -7.74 1.46
CA ARG A 113 -8.44 -8.03 0.14
C ARG A 113 -9.49 -8.49 -0.84
N ARG A 114 -10.33 -9.47 -0.48
CA ARG A 114 -11.42 -9.97 -1.35
C ARG A 114 -12.40 -8.85 -1.73
N ARG A 115 -12.73 -7.96 -0.79
CA ARG A 115 -13.64 -6.83 -1.06
C ARG A 115 -12.99 -5.78 -1.96
N LEU A 116 -11.70 -5.54 -1.80
CA LEU A 116 -10.92 -4.67 -2.68
C LEU A 116 -10.88 -5.22 -4.11
N ASP A 117 -10.61 -6.52 -4.28
CA ASP A 117 -10.58 -7.16 -5.58
C ASP A 117 -11.95 -7.05 -6.29
N GLU A 118 -13.05 -7.30 -5.56
CA GLU A 118 -14.42 -7.10 -6.06
C GLU A 118 -14.66 -5.64 -6.49
N LYS A 119 -14.27 -4.68 -5.64
CA LYS A 119 -14.39 -3.26 -5.95
C LYS A 119 -13.60 -2.86 -7.19
N PHE A 120 -12.36 -3.33 -7.32
CA PHE A 120 -11.51 -3.04 -8.48
C PHE A 120 -12.07 -3.66 -9.75
N ALA A 121 -12.57 -4.90 -9.71
CA ALA A 121 -13.20 -5.55 -10.85
C ALA A 121 -14.43 -4.76 -11.33
N ARG A 122 -15.33 -4.37 -10.40
CA ARG A 122 -16.52 -3.56 -10.75
C ARG A 122 -16.15 -2.17 -11.25
N GLY A 123 -15.09 -1.57 -10.68
CA GLY A 123 -14.56 -0.28 -11.16
C GLY A 123 -14.03 -0.35 -12.58
N ALA A 124 -13.30 -1.42 -12.90
CA ALA A 124 -12.78 -1.66 -14.25
C ALA A 124 -13.90 -1.88 -15.28
N GLU A 125 -14.93 -2.68 -14.93
CA GLU A 125 -16.11 -2.87 -15.78
C GLU A 125 -16.84 -1.54 -16.06
N ASN A 126 -17.00 -0.72 -15.02
CA ASN A 126 -17.66 0.59 -15.13
C ASN A 126 -16.84 1.54 -16.01
N GLN A 127 -15.54 1.59 -15.82
CA GLN A 127 -14.64 2.42 -16.62
C GLN A 127 -14.60 1.97 -18.09
N ALA A 128 -14.55 0.66 -18.34
CA ALA A 128 -14.57 0.10 -19.70
C ALA A 128 -15.85 0.48 -20.44
N MET A 129 -17.00 0.37 -19.76
CA MET A 129 -18.30 0.78 -20.34
C MET A 129 -18.34 2.27 -20.66
N LEU A 130 -17.80 3.12 -19.78
CA LEU A 130 -17.72 4.56 -20.04
C LEU A 130 -16.92 4.86 -21.30
N VAL A 131 -15.71 4.27 -21.41
CA VAL A 131 -14.83 4.46 -22.55
C VAL A 131 -15.51 3.94 -23.83
N GLU A 132 -16.07 2.73 -23.82
CA GLU A 132 -16.79 2.15 -24.94
C GLU A 132 -17.96 3.02 -25.41
N THR A 133 -18.78 3.50 -24.46
CA THR A 133 -19.94 4.34 -24.77
C THR A 133 -19.53 5.69 -25.37
N VAL A 134 -18.50 6.34 -24.80
CA VAL A 134 -18.02 7.63 -25.30
C VAL A 134 -17.32 7.49 -26.66
N THR A 135 -16.53 6.44 -26.87
CA THR A 135 -15.89 6.16 -28.14
C THR A 135 -16.90 5.87 -29.23
N GLY A 136 -17.97 5.09 -28.91
CA GLY A 136 -19.06 4.74 -29.82
C GLY A 136 -20.25 5.70 -29.81
N ILE A 137 -20.10 6.93 -29.30
CA ILE A 137 -21.23 7.85 -29.04
C ILE A 137 -22.05 8.17 -30.30
N GLN A 138 -21.42 8.22 -31.45
CA GLN A 138 -22.11 8.44 -32.72
C GLN A 138 -23.12 7.32 -33.02
N THR A 139 -22.74 6.07 -32.80
CA THR A 139 -23.63 4.91 -32.99
C THR A 139 -24.76 4.91 -31.98
N VAL A 140 -24.47 5.22 -30.73
CA VAL A 140 -25.48 5.34 -29.65
C VAL A 140 -26.52 6.38 -30.01
N LYS A 141 -26.08 7.54 -30.51
CA LYS A 141 -26.96 8.64 -30.94
C LYS A 141 -27.74 8.31 -32.19
N ALA A 142 -27.10 7.75 -33.23
CA ALA A 142 -27.74 7.39 -34.47
C ALA A 142 -28.84 6.32 -34.31
N SER A 143 -28.65 5.44 -33.32
CA SER A 143 -29.58 4.34 -33.03
C SER A 143 -30.58 4.65 -31.90
N ALA A 144 -30.58 5.86 -31.33
CA ALA A 144 -31.41 6.31 -30.23
C ALA A 144 -31.36 5.33 -29.00
N LEU A 145 -30.15 4.84 -28.67
CA LEU A 145 -29.94 3.83 -27.63
C LEU A 145 -29.61 4.44 -26.24
N GLU A 146 -29.66 5.75 -26.07
CA GLU A 146 -29.33 6.45 -24.83
C GLU A 146 -30.04 5.90 -23.61
N PRO A 147 -31.36 5.61 -23.64
CA PRO A 147 -32.04 5.09 -22.47
C PRO A 147 -31.58 3.67 -22.09
N LYS A 148 -31.12 2.88 -23.06
CA LYS A 148 -30.59 1.52 -22.80
C LYS A 148 -29.19 1.60 -22.17
N PHE A 149 -28.33 2.44 -22.70
CA PHE A 149 -26.98 2.65 -22.16
C PHE A 149 -27.03 3.33 -20.78
N GLY A 150 -27.94 4.29 -20.57
CA GLY A 150 -28.17 4.91 -19.26
C GLY A 150 -28.53 3.87 -18.20
N ARG A 151 -29.54 3.03 -18.45
CA ARG A 151 -29.92 1.95 -17.50
C ARG A 151 -28.80 0.97 -17.22
N ARG A 152 -28.00 0.63 -18.23
CA ARG A 152 -26.85 -0.26 -18.06
C ARG A 152 -25.78 0.40 -17.19
N TRP A 153 -25.53 1.68 -17.42
CA TRP A 153 -24.62 2.49 -16.60
C TRP A 153 -25.05 2.54 -15.14
N ASP A 154 -26.33 2.86 -14.88
CA ASP A 154 -26.88 2.95 -13.54
C ASP A 154 -26.72 1.63 -12.77
N ASN A 155 -26.97 0.50 -13.41
CA ASN A 155 -26.79 -0.82 -12.81
C ASN A 155 -25.32 -1.14 -12.48
N GLN A 156 -24.38 -0.81 -13.38
CA GLN A 156 -22.97 -1.03 -13.15
C GLN A 156 -22.41 -0.09 -12.08
N LEU A 157 -22.84 1.17 -12.10
CA LEU A 157 -22.49 2.15 -11.07
C LEU A 157 -23.01 1.74 -9.70
N ALA A 158 -24.26 1.28 -9.60
CA ALA A 158 -24.84 0.77 -8.37
C ALA A 158 -24.05 -0.45 -7.82
N ALA A 159 -23.62 -1.36 -8.70
CA ALA A 159 -22.79 -2.50 -8.31
C ALA A 159 -21.42 -2.05 -7.79
N TYR A 160 -20.76 -1.10 -8.43
CA TYR A 160 -19.50 -0.52 -7.98
C TYR A 160 -19.63 0.20 -6.63
N VAL A 161 -20.66 1.03 -6.47
CA VAL A 161 -20.91 1.76 -5.21
C VAL A 161 -21.19 0.79 -4.06
N SER A 162 -21.98 -0.26 -4.31
CA SER A 162 -22.25 -1.32 -3.34
C SER A 162 -20.96 -2.05 -2.91
N ALA A 163 -20.10 -2.41 -3.87
CA ALA A 163 -18.79 -3.02 -3.58
C ALA A 163 -17.87 -2.07 -2.81
N SER A 164 -17.87 -0.79 -3.16
CA SER A 164 -17.10 0.24 -2.46
C SER A 164 -17.57 0.41 -1.01
N PHE A 165 -18.90 0.47 -0.78
CA PHE A 165 -19.50 0.56 0.55
C PHE A 165 -19.13 -0.64 1.43
N LYS A 166 -19.25 -1.86 0.89
CA LYS A 166 -18.83 -3.09 1.61
C LYS A 166 -17.36 -3.05 1.99
N THR A 167 -16.50 -2.57 1.09
CA THR A 167 -15.05 -2.43 1.34
C THR A 167 -14.78 -1.42 2.45
N GLN A 168 -15.44 -0.26 2.42
CA GLN A 168 -15.29 0.79 3.44
C GLN A 168 -15.76 0.30 4.82
N ASN A 169 -16.87 -0.43 4.89
CA ASN A 169 -17.36 -0.98 6.16
C ASN A 169 -16.38 -1.97 6.77
N VAL A 170 -15.79 -2.87 5.97
CA VAL A 170 -14.77 -3.80 6.48
C VAL A 170 -13.52 -3.06 6.94
N ALA A 171 -13.08 -2.04 6.20
CA ALA A 171 -11.95 -1.22 6.58
C ALA A 171 -12.22 -0.44 7.88
N ALA A 172 -13.42 0.14 8.02
CA ALA A 172 -13.84 0.85 9.23
C ALA A 172 -13.89 -0.09 10.45
N LEU A 173 -14.48 -1.28 10.31
CA LEU A 173 -14.50 -2.28 11.38
C LEU A 173 -13.07 -2.69 11.81
N GLY A 174 -12.16 -2.82 10.84
CA GLY A 174 -10.76 -3.09 11.13
C GLY A 174 -10.10 -1.97 11.92
N HIS A 175 -10.31 -0.73 11.51
CA HIS A 175 -9.78 0.44 12.18
C HIS A 175 -10.33 0.60 13.60
N GLU A 176 -11.63 0.46 13.77
CA GLU A 176 -12.29 0.58 15.09
C GLU A 176 -11.86 -0.55 16.04
N SER A 177 -11.70 -1.78 15.54
CA SER A 177 -11.20 -2.90 16.35
C SER A 177 -9.79 -2.63 16.88
N ILE A 178 -8.89 -2.11 16.03
CA ILE A 178 -7.52 -1.74 16.42
C ILE A 178 -7.55 -0.59 17.43
N SER A 179 -8.39 0.43 17.19
CA SER A 179 -8.55 1.58 18.08
C SER A 179 -9.07 1.15 19.47
N LEU A 180 -10.02 0.23 19.51
CA LEU A 180 -10.56 -0.31 20.75
C LEU A 180 -9.50 -1.05 21.56
N ILE A 181 -8.68 -1.89 20.92
CA ILE A 181 -7.56 -2.57 21.58
C ILE A 181 -6.59 -1.54 22.17
N GLY A 182 -6.24 -0.50 21.38
CA GLY A 182 -5.36 0.58 21.87
C GLY A 182 -5.92 1.30 23.10
N LYS A 183 -7.21 1.62 23.09
CA LYS A 183 -7.90 2.24 24.25
C LYS A 183 -7.89 1.34 25.48
N LEU A 184 -8.11 0.03 25.30
CA LEU A 184 -8.07 -0.96 26.39
C LEU A 184 -6.65 -1.09 26.98
N VAL A 185 -5.63 -1.16 26.13
CA VAL A 185 -4.23 -1.20 26.57
C VAL A 185 -3.87 0.07 27.33
N ASN A 186 -4.24 1.25 26.81
CA ASN A 186 -4.01 2.51 27.52
C ASN A 186 -4.72 2.57 28.87
N ALA A 187 -5.98 2.13 28.95
CA ALA A 187 -6.70 2.05 30.22
C ALA A 187 -6.03 1.11 31.21
N ALA A 188 -5.57 -0.07 30.74
CA ALA A 188 -4.88 -1.05 31.59
C ALA A 188 -3.49 -0.58 32.04
N THR A 189 -2.82 0.29 31.28
CA THR A 189 -1.51 0.85 31.68
C THR A 189 -1.62 2.05 32.63
N LEU A 190 -2.79 2.68 32.69
CA LEU A 190 -3.06 3.79 33.60
C LEU A 190 -3.57 3.34 34.99
N TRP A 191 -3.95 2.07 35.13
CA TRP A 191 -4.41 1.44 36.36
C TRP A 191 -3.27 0.70 37.05
#